data_c81a5077cadc4b932193e4ace20666ae
#
_entry.id   c81a5077cadc4b932193e4ace20666ae
#
_cell.length_a   1.000
_cell.length_b   1.000
_cell.length_c   1.000
_cell.angle_alpha   90.00
_cell.angle_beta   90.00
_cell.angle_gamma   90.00
#
_symmetry.space_group_name_H-M   'P 1'
#
loop_
_entity.id
_entity.type
_entity.pdbx_description
1 polymer ?
#
loop_
_entity_poly.entity_id
_entity_poly.type
_entity_poly.pdbx_seq_one_letter_code
_entity_poly.pdbx_strand_id
1 'polypeptide(L)'
;MSEEREVMAWDELGEGVHDLAERIHDDGFEPDVILAIARGGLLVAGALGYALGVKNTYTMNVEFYTGVDERLPAPMILPPVPELVDLGEARLLIADDVADTGRTLALVRDFCAGKVGEVRTAVLYEKPSSVVACDYVWRRTSAWITFPWSALPPVTEALAQSGRPVNG
;
A
#
# COMPACT_ATOMS: atom_id res chain seq x y z
N MET A 1 23.29 17.40 4.55
CA MET A 1 22.61 16.65 5.63
C MET A 1 22.24 15.29 5.08
N SER A 2 22.63 14.21 5.74
CA SER A 2 22.18 12.89 5.35
C SER A 2 20.68 12.78 5.63
N GLU A 3 19.90 12.41 4.63
CA GLU A 3 18.50 12.04 4.83
C GLU A 3 18.44 10.91 5.85
N GLU A 4 17.67 11.11 6.91
CA GLU A 4 17.45 10.07 7.91
C GLU A 4 16.77 8.87 7.22
N ARG A 5 17.33 7.68 7.40
CA ARG A 5 16.84 6.46 6.77
C ARG A 5 16.40 5.45 7.82
N GLU A 6 15.26 4.89 7.60
CA GLU A 6 14.72 3.76 8.35
C GLU A 6 14.78 2.52 7.46
N VAL A 7 15.38 1.44 7.95
CA VAL A 7 15.51 0.18 7.22
C VAL A 7 14.61 -0.84 7.87
N MET A 8 13.67 -1.38 7.11
CA MET A 8 12.79 -2.45 7.53
C MET A 8 13.34 -3.80 7.05
N ALA A 9 13.43 -4.77 7.95
CA ALA A 9 13.78 -6.14 7.62
C ALA A 9 12.55 -7.01 7.34
N TRP A 10 12.73 -8.20 6.75
CA TRP A 10 11.63 -9.11 6.42
C TRP A 10 10.85 -9.61 7.65
N ASP A 11 11.53 -9.84 8.75
CA ASP A 11 10.90 -10.24 10.02
C ASP A 11 10.06 -9.10 10.62
N GLU A 12 10.50 -7.85 10.50
CA GLU A 12 9.73 -6.69 10.93
C GLU A 12 8.42 -6.51 10.14
N LEU A 13 8.36 -6.96 8.87
CA LEU A 13 7.10 -7.01 8.13
C LEU A 13 6.09 -7.90 8.84
N GLY A 14 6.52 -9.09 9.27
CA GLY A 14 5.66 -10.01 10.01
C GLY A 14 5.16 -9.43 11.32
N GLU A 15 6.04 -8.79 12.08
CA GLU A 15 5.69 -8.10 13.34
C GLU A 15 4.69 -6.95 13.10
N GLY A 16 4.98 -6.08 12.14
CA GLY A 16 4.15 -4.93 11.83
C GLY A 16 2.75 -5.31 11.34
N VAL A 17 2.65 -6.36 10.52
CA VAL A 17 1.36 -6.89 10.06
C VAL A 17 0.57 -7.49 11.22
N HIS A 18 1.23 -8.22 12.12
CA HIS A 18 0.56 -8.81 13.28
C HIS A 18 0.02 -7.72 14.20
N ASP A 19 0.83 -6.70 14.52
CA ASP A 19 0.41 -5.55 15.33
C ASP A 19 -0.77 -4.80 14.70
N LEU A 20 -0.76 -4.62 13.37
CA LEU A 20 -1.88 -4.02 12.65
C LEU A 20 -3.15 -4.87 12.75
N ALA A 21 -3.01 -6.19 12.56
CA ALA A 21 -4.15 -7.12 12.64
C ALA A 21 -4.78 -7.12 14.04
N GLU A 22 -3.97 -7.10 15.11
CA GLU A 22 -4.46 -6.98 16.48
C GLU A 22 -5.23 -5.67 16.70
N ARG A 23 -4.70 -4.52 16.23
CA ARG A 23 -5.38 -3.22 16.34
C ARG A 23 -6.70 -3.19 15.58
N ILE A 24 -6.75 -3.77 14.38
CA ILE A 24 -7.95 -3.89 13.57
C ILE A 24 -9.01 -4.72 14.30
N HIS A 25 -8.58 -5.86 14.86
CA HIS A 25 -9.46 -6.74 15.63
C HIS A 25 -9.98 -6.06 16.90
N ASP A 26 -9.11 -5.42 17.68
CA ASP A 26 -9.45 -4.75 18.94
C ASP A 26 -10.40 -3.57 18.74
N ASP A 27 -10.32 -2.91 17.58
CA ASP A 27 -11.24 -1.84 17.16
C ASP A 27 -12.62 -2.37 16.68
N GLY A 28 -12.78 -3.69 16.62
CA GLY A 28 -14.01 -4.34 16.19
C GLY A 28 -14.29 -4.25 14.69
N PHE A 29 -13.28 -3.87 13.89
CA PHE A 29 -13.42 -3.87 12.45
C PHE A 29 -13.09 -5.25 11.87
N GLU A 30 -14.07 -5.86 11.24
CA GLU A 30 -13.95 -7.17 10.59
C GLU A 30 -14.07 -6.99 9.08
N PRO A 31 -12.98 -6.82 8.35
CA PRO A 31 -13.04 -6.62 6.92
C PRO A 31 -13.53 -7.88 6.19
N ASP A 32 -14.42 -7.69 5.24
CA ASP A 32 -14.89 -8.74 4.34
C ASP A 32 -13.97 -8.89 3.14
N VAL A 33 -13.29 -7.79 2.78
CA VAL A 33 -12.40 -7.68 1.61
C VAL A 33 -11.19 -6.82 1.95
N ILE A 34 -10.02 -7.22 1.44
CA ILE A 34 -8.82 -6.40 1.48
C ILE A 34 -8.49 -5.94 0.06
N LEU A 35 -8.24 -4.66 -0.12
CA LEU A 35 -7.80 -4.05 -1.36
C LEU A 35 -6.34 -3.64 -1.24
N ALA A 36 -5.47 -4.32 -1.97
CA ALA A 36 -4.04 -4.03 -2.03
C ALA A 36 -3.75 -2.93 -3.05
N ILE A 37 -3.00 -1.91 -2.65
CA ILE A 37 -2.43 -0.97 -3.60
C ILE A 37 -1.08 -1.53 -4.07
N ALA A 38 -0.99 -1.94 -5.33
CA ALA A 38 0.24 -2.48 -5.88
C ALA A 38 1.31 -1.36 -6.01
N ARG A 39 2.56 -1.68 -5.79
CA ARG A 39 3.12 -3.00 -5.54
C ARG A 39 3.33 -3.32 -4.06
N GLY A 40 3.82 -2.36 -3.25
CA GLY A 40 4.14 -2.57 -1.83
C GLY A 40 2.96 -3.08 -1.00
N GLY A 41 1.77 -2.56 -1.28
CA GLY A 41 0.55 -2.99 -0.61
C GLY A 41 0.17 -4.46 -0.84
N LEU A 42 0.67 -5.11 -1.88
CA LEU A 42 0.45 -6.55 -2.12
C LEU A 42 1.02 -7.41 -0.99
N LEU A 43 2.21 -7.07 -0.50
CA LEU A 43 2.86 -7.80 0.58
C LEU A 43 2.12 -7.60 1.90
N VAL A 44 1.74 -6.37 2.18
CA VAL A 44 0.98 -6.02 3.39
C VAL A 44 -0.41 -6.67 3.37
N ALA A 45 -1.15 -6.54 2.27
CA ALA A 45 -2.50 -7.08 2.13
C ALA A 45 -2.51 -8.62 2.21
N GLY A 46 -1.57 -9.29 1.55
CA GLY A 46 -1.44 -10.74 1.61
C GLY A 46 -1.22 -11.24 3.03
N ALA A 47 -0.29 -10.61 3.75
CA ALA A 47 0.00 -10.97 5.13
C ALA A 47 -1.17 -10.63 6.08
N LEU A 48 -1.82 -9.48 5.93
CA LEU A 48 -3.03 -9.11 6.69
C LEU A 48 -4.18 -10.08 6.43
N GLY A 49 -4.36 -10.54 5.19
CA GLY A 49 -5.37 -11.54 4.84
C GLY A 49 -5.22 -12.83 5.64
N TYR A 50 -3.99 -13.30 5.82
CA TYR A 50 -3.72 -14.46 6.69
C TYR A 50 -3.95 -14.14 8.17
N ALA A 51 -3.46 -13.00 8.65
CA ALA A 51 -3.59 -12.62 10.06
C ALA A 51 -5.04 -12.39 10.50
N LEU A 52 -5.88 -11.85 9.61
CA LEU A 52 -7.30 -11.55 9.84
C LEU A 52 -8.25 -12.66 9.36
N GLY A 53 -7.75 -13.71 8.68
CA GLY A 53 -8.58 -14.77 8.13
C GLY A 53 -9.43 -14.32 6.92
N VAL A 54 -9.02 -13.27 6.20
CA VAL A 54 -9.74 -12.73 5.04
C VAL A 54 -9.12 -13.26 3.76
N LYS A 55 -9.90 -14.01 2.97
CA LYS A 55 -9.45 -14.58 1.68
C LYS A 55 -9.71 -13.69 0.49
N ASN A 56 -10.77 -12.87 0.54
CA ASN A 56 -11.12 -11.96 -0.55
C ASN A 56 -10.12 -10.82 -0.61
N THR A 57 -9.25 -10.86 -1.60
CA THR A 57 -8.25 -9.82 -1.82
C THR A 57 -8.31 -9.34 -3.26
N TYR A 58 -8.50 -8.05 -3.43
CA TYR A 58 -8.38 -7.36 -4.70
C TYR A 58 -7.08 -6.58 -4.76
N THR A 59 -6.65 -6.25 -5.95
CA THR A 59 -5.49 -5.39 -6.17
C THR A 59 -5.81 -4.26 -7.12
N MET A 60 -5.17 -3.13 -6.90
CA MET A 60 -5.32 -1.93 -7.71
C MET A 60 -3.95 -1.31 -7.98
N ASN A 61 -3.66 -1.02 -9.25
CA ASN A 61 -2.50 -0.24 -9.64
C ASN A 61 -2.82 1.24 -9.66
N VAL A 62 -1.97 2.04 -9.04
CA VAL A 62 -2.02 3.51 -9.12
C VAL A 62 -0.65 4.02 -9.53
N GLU A 63 -0.63 4.84 -10.57
CA GLU A 63 0.59 5.51 -11.03
C GLU A 63 0.40 7.03 -11.09
N PHE A 64 1.50 7.75 -10.96
CA PHE A 64 1.51 9.20 -11.10
C PHE A 64 1.87 9.58 -12.53
N TYR A 65 0.96 10.32 -13.18
CA TYR A 65 1.18 10.87 -14.51
C TYR A 65 1.37 12.37 -14.47
N THR A 66 2.26 12.87 -15.32
CA THR A 66 2.37 14.28 -15.64
C THR A 66 1.69 14.51 -16.99
N GLY A 67 0.55 15.20 -17.00
CA GLY A 67 -0.09 15.65 -18.25
C GLY A 67 0.80 16.64 -19.02
N VAL A 68 0.55 16.79 -20.32
CA VAL A 68 1.36 17.67 -21.18
C VAL A 68 1.41 19.12 -20.70
N ASP A 69 0.35 19.58 -20.02
CA ASP A 69 0.20 20.93 -19.47
C ASP A 69 0.17 20.96 -17.93
N GLU A 70 0.39 19.84 -17.26
CA GLU A 70 0.34 19.73 -15.80
C GLU A 70 1.73 19.90 -15.19
N ARG A 71 1.82 20.77 -14.19
CA ARG A 71 3.09 21.04 -13.49
C ARG A 71 3.41 20.05 -12.40
N LEU A 72 2.42 19.29 -11.92
CA LEU A 72 2.56 18.31 -10.85
C LEU A 72 2.00 16.96 -11.28
N PRO A 73 2.67 15.83 -10.91
CA PRO A 73 2.14 14.51 -11.16
C PRO A 73 0.80 14.31 -10.45
N ALA A 74 -0.19 13.74 -11.16
CA ALA A 74 -1.47 13.34 -10.59
C ALA A 74 -1.55 11.81 -10.50
N PRO A 75 -2.11 11.25 -9.40
CA PRO A 75 -2.32 9.82 -9.31
C PRO A 75 -3.45 9.38 -10.23
N MET A 76 -3.27 8.23 -10.89
CA MET A 76 -4.26 7.63 -11.79
C MET A 76 -4.37 6.13 -11.52
N ILE A 77 -5.61 5.64 -11.43
CA ILE A 77 -5.89 4.21 -11.32
C ILE A 77 -5.76 3.58 -12.71
N LEU A 78 -4.96 2.51 -12.80
CA LEU A 78 -4.73 1.78 -14.04
C LEU A 78 -5.61 0.52 -14.13
N PRO A 79 -6.07 0.16 -15.34
CA PRO A 79 -6.80 -1.09 -15.55
C PRO A 79 -5.85 -2.31 -15.37
N PRO A 80 -6.37 -3.49 -14.98
CA PRO A 80 -7.78 -3.74 -14.67
C PRO A 80 -8.18 -3.11 -13.35
N VAL A 81 -9.41 -2.63 -13.27
CA VAL A 81 -9.98 -2.02 -12.07
C VAL A 81 -10.95 -3.01 -11.43
N PRO A 82 -10.88 -3.24 -10.11
CA PRO A 82 -11.83 -4.13 -9.43
C PRO A 82 -13.27 -3.66 -9.61
N GLU A 83 -14.16 -4.60 -9.91
CA GLU A 83 -15.59 -4.34 -9.87
C GLU A 83 -16.09 -4.49 -8.42
N LEU A 84 -16.61 -3.41 -7.86
CA LEU A 84 -17.12 -3.38 -6.50
C LEU A 84 -18.67 -3.43 -6.43
N VAL A 85 -19.32 -3.72 -7.54
CA VAL A 85 -20.79 -3.65 -7.69
C VAL A 85 -21.51 -4.58 -6.71
N ASP A 86 -20.97 -5.75 -6.46
CA ASP A 86 -21.59 -6.75 -5.58
C ASP A 86 -21.14 -6.63 -4.11
N LEU A 87 -20.40 -5.58 -3.76
CA LEU A 87 -19.81 -5.37 -2.45
C LEU A 87 -20.52 -4.28 -1.62
N GLY A 88 -21.76 -3.90 -1.98
CA GLY A 88 -22.47 -2.75 -1.43
C GLY A 88 -22.51 -2.63 0.09
N GLU A 89 -22.59 -3.74 0.81
CA GLU A 89 -22.59 -3.77 2.29
C GLU A 89 -21.25 -4.22 2.88
N ALA A 90 -20.27 -4.55 2.04
CA ALA A 90 -18.98 -5.07 2.49
C ALA A 90 -18.16 -4.02 3.25
N ARG A 91 -17.41 -4.49 4.22
CA ARG A 91 -16.36 -3.72 4.92
C ARG A 91 -15.03 -3.96 4.21
N LEU A 92 -14.47 -2.91 3.65
CA LEU A 92 -13.28 -2.96 2.82
C LEU A 92 -12.10 -2.33 3.56
N LEU A 93 -10.99 -3.07 3.64
CA LEU A 93 -9.72 -2.59 4.16
C LEU A 93 -8.77 -2.31 3.01
N ILE A 94 -8.37 -1.05 2.81
CA ILE A 94 -7.31 -0.67 1.88
C ILE A 94 -5.98 -0.86 2.59
N ALA A 95 -5.06 -1.61 1.98
CA ALA A 95 -3.72 -1.87 2.52
C ALA A 95 -2.63 -1.35 1.59
N ASP A 96 -1.67 -0.64 2.17
CA ASP A 96 -0.48 -0.16 1.48
C ASP A 96 0.74 -0.23 2.41
N ASP A 97 1.93 -0.05 1.87
CA ASP A 97 3.17 -0.03 2.66
C ASP A 97 3.40 1.32 3.33
N VAL A 98 3.20 2.42 2.63
CA VAL A 98 3.43 3.77 3.16
C VAL A 98 2.43 4.79 2.62
N ALA A 99 1.90 5.60 3.53
CA ALA A 99 1.24 6.84 3.20
C ALA A 99 2.26 7.98 3.23
N ASP A 100 2.89 8.26 2.10
CA ASP A 100 3.88 9.35 1.97
C ASP A 100 3.17 10.69 1.84
N THR A 101 2.74 11.08 0.63
CA THR A 101 1.85 12.23 0.45
C THR A 101 0.39 11.91 0.77
N GLY A 102 0.04 10.63 0.79
CA GLY A 102 -1.32 10.14 1.00
C GLY A 102 -2.25 10.32 -0.20
N ARG A 103 -1.77 10.86 -1.32
CA ARG A 103 -2.60 11.15 -2.52
C ARG A 103 -3.12 9.86 -3.17
N THR A 104 -2.30 8.83 -3.22
CA THR A 104 -2.71 7.50 -3.71
C THR A 104 -3.84 6.92 -2.86
N LEU A 105 -3.67 6.92 -1.53
CA LEU A 105 -4.70 6.44 -0.61
C LEU A 105 -5.99 7.25 -0.69
N ALA A 106 -5.89 8.58 -0.80
CA ALA A 106 -7.05 9.44 -1.00
C ALA A 106 -7.83 9.06 -2.26
N LEU A 107 -7.13 8.89 -3.39
CA LEU A 107 -7.75 8.49 -4.65
C LEU A 107 -8.46 7.13 -4.57
N VAL A 108 -7.79 6.13 -3.98
CA VAL A 108 -8.36 4.77 -3.86
C VAL A 108 -9.54 4.76 -2.90
N ARG A 109 -9.44 5.46 -1.78
CA ARG A 109 -10.56 5.61 -0.83
C ARG A 109 -11.77 6.28 -1.49
N ASP A 110 -11.56 7.35 -2.24
CA ASP A 110 -12.63 8.06 -2.95
C ASP A 110 -13.24 7.17 -4.06
N PHE A 111 -12.44 6.37 -4.74
CA PHE A 111 -12.93 5.38 -5.70
C PHE A 111 -13.85 4.34 -5.04
N CYS A 112 -13.54 3.89 -3.84
CA CYS A 112 -14.32 2.90 -3.10
C CYS A 112 -15.56 3.50 -2.42
N ALA A 113 -15.53 4.79 -2.11
CA ALA A 113 -16.62 5.47 -1.41
C ALA A 113 -17.94 5.36 -2.17
N GLY A 114 -19.00 4.98 -1.46
CA GLY A 114 -20.33 4.78 -2.04
C GLY A 114 -20.52 3.49 -2.84
N LYS A 115 -19.46 2.68 -2.98
CA LYS A 115 -19.52 1.36 -3.66
C LYS A 115 -19.51 0.20 -2.67
N VAL A 116 -19.07 0.45 -1.45
CA VAL A 116 -19.01 -0.52 -0.34
C VAL A 116 -19.61 0.09 0.91
N GLY A 117 -19.90 -0.73 1.91
CA GLY A 117 -20.55 -0.29 3.13
C GLY A 117 -19.65 0.57 4.02
N GLU A 118 -18.41 0.15 4.20
CA GLU A 118 -17.41 0.86 5.00
C GLU A 118 -16.02 0.69 4.39
N VAL A 119 -15.21 1.74 4.43
CA VAL A 119 -13.83 1.73 3.97
C VAL A 119 -12.92 2.17 5.10
N ARG A 120 -11.90 1.38 5.41
CA ARG A 120 -10.78 1.76 6.29
C ARG A 120 -9.44 1.51 5.62
N THR A 121 -8.40 2.13 6.16
CA THR A 121 -7.05 2.13 5.61
C THR A 121 -6.05 1.60 6.63
N ALA A 122 -5.13 0.75 6.19
CA ALA A 122 -4.02 0.23 6.98
C ALA A 122 -2.70 0.39 6.23
N VAL A 123 -1.70 0.94 6.89
CA VAL A 123 -0.35 1.11 6.35
C VAL A 123 0.70 0.73 7.38
N LEU A 124 1.86 0.28 6.92
CA LEU A 124 3.02 0.08 7.80
C LEU A 124 3.53 1.43 8.29
N TYR A 125 3.69 2.38 7.39
CA TYR A 125 4.21 3.71 7.71
C TYR A 125 3.29 4.83 7.24
N GLU A 126 3.17 5.87 8.07
CA GLU A 126 2.52 7.13 7.71
C GLU A 126 3.50 8.27 7.94
N LYS A 127 3.66 9.12 6.92
CA LYS A 127 4.48 10.32 7.01
C LYS A 127 3.66 11.54 7.41
N PRO A 128 4.28 12.54 8.08
CA PRO A 128 3.58 13.78 8.44
C PRO A 128 3.05 14.56 7.24
N SER A 129 3.62 14.31 6.05
CA SER A 129 3.19 14.91 4.77
C SER A 129 1.91 14.32 4.20
N SER A 130 1.42 13.20 4.74
CA SER A 130 0.21 12.55 4.23
C SER A 130 -1.03 13.41 4.40
N VAL A 131 -1.77 13.61 3.30
CA VAL A 131 -3.08 14.30 3.30
C VAL A 131 -4.21 13.43 3.84
N VAL A 132 -3.95 12.14 4.05
CA VAL A 132 -4.89 11.18 4.62
C VAL A 132 -4.34 10.72 5.97
N ALA A 133 -5.15 10.85 7.02
CA ALA A 133 -4.90 10.13 8.25
C ALA A 133 -5.43 8.70 8.07
N CYS A 134 -4.53 7.72 8.10
CA CYS A 134 -4.90 6.31 7.99
C CYS A 134 -5.54 5.82 9.29
N ASP A 135 -6.51 4.89 9.18
CA ASP A 135 -7.20 4.34 10.34
C ASP A 135 -6.26 3.48 11.19
N TYR A 136 -5.41 2.71 10.54
CA TYR A 136 -4.44 1.83 11.19
C TYR A 136 -3.03 2.09 10.66
N VAL A 137 -2.13 2.46 11.56
CA VAL A 137 -0.74 2.77 11.23
C VAL A 137 0.17 2.02 12.18
N TRP A 138 1.15 1.29 11.66
CA TRP A 138 2.13 0.61 12.49
C TRP A 138 3.12 1.61 13.11
N ARG A 139 3.80 2.40 12.26
CA ARG A 139 4.77 3.44 12.68
C ARG A 139 4.58 4.74 11.93
N ARG A 140 4.94 5.85 12.58
CA ARG A 140 5.03 7.17 11.95
C ARG A 140 6.47 7.59 11.87
N THR A 141 6.89 8.11 10.70
CA THR A 141 8.26 8.56 10.49
C THR A 141 8.30 9.62 9.39
N SER A 142 9.25 10.57 9.51
CA SER A 142 9.61 11.49 8.42
C SER A 142 10.76 10.96 7.57
N ALA A 143 11.43 9.90 8.03
CA ALA A 143 12.58 9.30 7.38
C ALA A 143 12.23 8.64 6.04
N TRP A 144 13.24 8.49 5.18
CA TRP A 144 13.13 7.63 4.01
C TRP A 144 13.15 6.17 4.44
N ILE A 145 12.17 5.39 4.00
CA ILE A 145 12.05 3.99 4.37
C ILE A 145 12.64 3.12 3.27
N THR A 146 13.57 2.25 3.64
CA THR A 146 14.05 1.18 2.78
C THR A 146 13.33 -0.10 3.15
N PHE A 147 12.40 -0.53 2.30
CA PHE A 147 11.65 -1.76 2.49
C PHE A 147 12.48 -2.98 2.03
N PRO A 148 12.27 -4.17 2.63
CA PRO A 148 13.08 -5.35 2.30
C PRO A 148 12.91 -5.80 0.84
N TRP A 149 11.75 -5.57 0.23
CA TRP A 149 11.49 -5.88 -1.19
C TRP A 149 12.12 -4.89 -2.19
N SER A 150 12.59 -3.75 -1.72
CA SER A 150 13.23 -2.73 -2.55
C SER A 150 14.64 -2.37 -2.08
N ALA A 151 15.21 -3.14 -1.14
CA ALA A 151 16.55 -2.90 -0.59
C ALA A 151 17.67 -3.14 -1.61
N LEU A 152 17.43 -4.03 -2.57
CA LEU A 152 18.35 -4.31 -3.67
C LEU A 152 17.82 -3.71 -4.98
N PRO A 153 18.70 -3.30 -5.89
CA PRO A 153 18.28 -2.84 -7.21
C PRO A 153 17.65 -3.98 -8.03
N PRO A 154 16.80 -3.63 -9.02
CA PRO A 154 16.28 -4.63 -9.96
C PRO A 154 17.38 -5.46 -10.57
N VAL A 155 17.14 -6.75 -10.76
CA VAL A 155 18.13 -7.69 -11.34
C VAL A 155 18.59 -7.23 -12.73
N THR A 156 17.69 -6.64 -13.52
CA THR A 156 18.00 -6.08 -14.84
C THR A 156 19.06 -4.98 -14.78
N GLU A 157 19.02 -4.12 -13.78
CA GLU A 157 20.03 -3.07 -13.58
C GLU A 157 21.36 -3.66 -13.09
N ALA A 158 21.31 -4.63 -12.19
CA ALA A 158 22.49 -5.32 -11.69
C ALA A 158 23.20 -6.10 -12.80
N LEU A 159 22.45 -6.73 -13.72
CA LEU A 159 23.00 -7.43 -14.88
C LEU A 159 23.62 -6.46 -15.90
N ALA A 160 23.01 -5.31 -16.14
CA ALA A 160 23.56 -4.28 -17.02
C ALA A 160 24.91 -3.75 -16.52
N GLN A 161 25.04 -3.56 -15.20
CA GLN A 161 26.31 -3.14 -14.57
C GLN A 161 27.37 -4.23 -14.58
N SER A 162 26.99 -5.51 -14.58
CA SER A 162 27.90 -6.65 -14.62
C SER A 162 28.35 -7.06 -16.03
N GLY A 163 27.88 -6.39 -17.09
CA GLY A 163 28.20 -6.69 -18.48
C GLY A 163 27.64 -8.02 -19.01
N ARG A 164 26.70 -8.64 -18.28
CA ARG A 164 26.01 -9.85 -18.76
C ARG A 164 24.91 -9.47 -19.77
N PRO A 165 24.85 -10.17 -20.93
CA PRO A 165 23.79 -9.90 -21.90
C PRO A 165 22.41 -10.20 -21.28
N VAL A 166 21.53 -9.25 -21.38
CA VAL A 166 20.10 -9.45 -21.06
C VAL A 166 19.52 -10.14 -22.30
N ASN A 167 19.32 -11.44 -22.22
CA ASN A 167 18.59 -12.16 -23.25
C ASN A 167 17.14 -11.68 -23.24
N GLY A 168 16.74 -11.06 -24.37
CA GLY A 168 15.39 -10.66 -24.65
C GLY A 168 14.45 -11.85 -24.90
#